data_b362d26a3f9fdcf6837a7b27bd21e9bb
#
_entry.id   b362d26a3f9fdcf6837a7b27bd21e9bb
#
_cell.length_a   1.000
_cell.length_b   1.000
_cell.length_c   1.000
_cell.angle_alpha   90.00
_cell.angle_beta   90.00
_cell.angle_gamma   90.00
#
_symmetry.space_group_name_H-M   'P 1'
#
loop_
_entity.id
_entity.type
_entity.pdbx_description
1 polymer ?
#
loop_
_entity_poly.entity_id
_entity_poly.type
_entity_poly.pdbx_seq_one_letter_code
_entity_poly.pdbx_strand_id
1 'polypeptide(L)'
;LEITDIDPIRYQLIFERFLNPERVSMPDIDVDFCFERRQEVIDYVVRKYGKDRVVQIVTFGTLAAKGVVRDVGRALDMPYAQCDAIAKMIPGDLGMTLDKALKASPDLREAYESDDSVKYLIDMSKRLEGLPRHTSMHAAGVVISRAAVDEYVPLSRASDGSITTQFTMTTLEELGLLKMDFLGLRTLTVIQNAVKMVEKSTGMLLDMQKIDYNDKKVLDSLGTGRTDGVFQLESAGMKSFMKELKPQSLEDVIAGISLYRPGP
;
A
#
# COMPACT_ATOMS: atom_id res chain seq x y z
N LEU A 1 -21.51 -17.58 -7.52
CA LEU A 1 -21.03 -17.46 -6.13
C LEU A 1 -21.17 -16.02 -5.59
N GLU A 2 -21.49 -15.05 -6.44
CA GLU A 2 -21.64 -13.63 -6.09
C GLU A 2 -20.38 -13.06 -5.39
N ILE A 3 -19.19 -13.50 -5.79
CA ILE A 3 -17.91 -13.00 -5.24
C ILE A 3 -17.54 -11.67 -5.90
N THR A 4 -17.96 -11.45 -7.15
CA THR A 4 -17.70 -10.25 -7.93
C THR A 4 -18.90 -9.88 -8.77
N ASP A 5 -19.07 -8.59 -9.04
CA ASP A 5 -20.10 -8.05 -9.93
C ASP A 5 -19.63 -7.98 -11.40
N ILE A 6 -18.39 -8.38 -11.68
CA ILE A 6 -17.83 -8.38 -13.03
C ILE A 6 -18.19 -9.69 -13.71
N ASP A 7 -18.89 -9.60 -14.85
CA ASP A 7 -19.18 -10.75 -15.72
C ASP A 7 -17.94 -11.11 -16.57
N PRO A 8 -17.26 -12.23 -16.29
CA PRO A 8 -16.05 -12.61 -17.02
C PRO A 8 -16.29 -12.90 -18.50
N ILE A 9 -17.50 -13.32 -18.87
CA ILE A 9 -17.86 -13.61 -20.27
C ILE A 9 -18.04 -12.29 -21.03
N ARG A 10 -18.76 -11.32 -20.45
CA ARG A 10 -18.96 -9.99 -21.04
C ARG A 10 -17.66 -9.28 -21.35
N TYR A 11 -16.67 -9.39 -20.45
CA TYR A 11 -15.36 -8.74 -20.59
C TYR A 11 -14.29 -9.66 -21.18
N GLN A 12 -14.65 -10.86 -21.63
CA GLN A 12 -13.75 -11.83 -22.26
C GLN A 12 -12.45 -12.07 -21.44
N LEU A 13 -12.61 -12.21 -20.11
CA LEU A 13 -11.49 -12.41 -19.22
C LEU A 13 -10.84 -13.77 -19.45
N ILE A 14 -9.53 -13.81 -19.50
CA ILE A 14 -8.74 -15.02 -19.71
C ILE A 14 -8.56 -15.74 -18.37
N PHE A 15 -9.00 -16.99 -18.28
CA PHE A 15 -8.95 -17.81 -17.06
C PHE A 15 -7.53 -18.02 -16.56
N GLU A 16 -6.59 -18.24 -17.45
CA GLU A 16 -5.16 -18.46 -17.14
C GLU A 16 -4.50 -17.26 -16.42
N ARG A 17 -5.10 -16.09 -16.51
CA ARG A 17 -4.66 -14.91 -15.76
C ARG A 17 -4.85 -15.08 -14.25
N PHE A 18 -5.87 -15.82 -13.86
CA PHE A 18 -6.26 -16.02 -12.46
C PHE A 18 -5.70 -17.32 -11.88
N LEU A 19 -5.51 -18.33 -12.73
CA LEU A 19 -5.07 -19.67 -12.35
C LEU A 19 -4.02 -20.17 -13.34
N ASN A 20 -2.75 -20.01 -12.96
CA ASN A 20 -1.62 -20.56 -13.71
C ASN A 20 -1.09 -21.81 -12.98
N PRO A 21 -1.06 -23.01 -13.63
CA PRO A 21 -0.53 -24.23 -13.04
C PRO A 21 0.95 -24.13 -12.60
N GLU A 22 1.71 -23.21 -13.20
CA GLU A 22 3.11 -22.97 -12.85
C GLU A 22 3.26 -22.12 -11.58
N ARG A 23 2.18 -21.52 -11.08
CA ARG A 23 2.21 -20.71 -9.86
C ARG A 23 2.21 -21.60 -8.63
N VAL A 24 3.34 -21.64 -7.94
CA VAL A 24 3.54 -22.45 -6.72
C VAL A 24 3.19 -21.67 -5.44
N SER A 25 2.99 -20.36 -5.52
CA SER A 25 2.66 -19.52 -4.35
C SER A 25 1.19 -19.64 -3.94
N MET A 26 0.93 -19.45 -2.64
CA MET A 26 -0.44 -19.30 -2.11
C MET A 26 -1.17 -18.17 -2.83
N PRO A 27 -2.50 -18.28 -3.04
CA PRO A 27 -3.28 -17.18 -3.62
C PRO A 27 -3.27 -15.97 -2.68
N ASP A 28 -3.05 -14.79 -3.25
CA ASP A 28 -3.23 -13.52 -2.56
C ASP A 28 -4.69 -13.09 -2.73
N ILE A 29 -5.39 -12.90 -1.62
CA ILE A 29 -6.82 -12.59 -1.61
C ILE A 29 -7.00 -11.18 -1.07
N ASP A 30 -7.13 -10.23 -2.00
CA ASP A 30 -7.41 -8.83 -1.71
C ASP A 30 -8.89 -8.54 -1.89
N VAL A 31 -9.52 -7.95 -0.87
CA VAL A 31 -10.92 -7.54 -0.94
C VAL A 31 -11.04 -6.08 -0.54
N ASP A 32 -11.58 -5.27 -1.46
CA ASP A 32 -11.78 -3.85 -1.26
C ASP A 32 -13.10 -3.57 -0.53
N PHE A 33 -13.00 -2.82 0.56
CA PHE A 33 -14.15 -2.36 1.34
C PHE A 33 -14.19 -0.83 1.45
N CYS A 34 -15.37 -0.30 1.72
CA CYS A 34 -15.52 1.08 2.15
C CYS A 34 -14.61 1.34 3.37
N PHE A 35 -13.80 2.38 3.27
CA PHE A 35 -12.82 2.73 4.31
C PHE A 35 -13.46 2.93 5.69
N GLU A 36 -14.60 3.59 5.75
CA GLU A 36 -15.30 3.92 7.02
C GLU A 36 -15.84 2.68 7.73
N ARG A 37 -16.27 1.65 6.99
CA ARG A 37 -16.92 0.47 7.55
C ARG A 37 -16.07 -0.80 7.52
N ARG A 38 -14.81 -0.69 7.09
CA ARG A 38 -13.88 -1.83 7.03
C ARG A 38 -13.77 -2.57 8.37
N GLN A 39 -13.73 -1.84 9.49
CA GLN A 39 -13.63 -2.45 10.82
C GLN A 39 -14.81 -3.36 11.13
N GLU A 40 -16.03 -3.01 10.70
CA GLU A 40 -17.22 -3.86 10.90
C GLU A 40 -17.06 -5.24 10.22
N VAL A 41 -16.37 -5.28 9.08
CA VAL A 41 -16.09 -6.54 8.37
C VAL A 41 -15.09 -7.39 9.14
N ILE A 42 -14.02 -6.80 9.67
CA ILE A 42 -13.06 -7.50 10.53
C ILE A 42 -13.76 -8.06 11.77
N ASP A 43 -14.58 -7.25 12.43
CA ASP A 43 -15.36 -7.68 13.60
C ASP A 43 -16.33 -8.81 13.26
N TYR A 44 -16.95 -8.78 12.07
CA TYR A 44 -17.79 -9.87 11.58
C TYR A 44 -16.99 -11.18 11.43
N VAL A 45 -15.81 -11.11 10.80
CA VAL A 45 -14.93 -12.26 10.59
C VAL A 45 -14.48 -12.84 11.93
N VAL A 46 -14.09 -11.98 12.87
CA VAL A 46 -13.73 -12.41 14.25
C VAL A 46 -14.91 -13.09 14.95
N ARG A 47 -16.13 -12.56 14.82
CA ARG A 47 -17.34 -13.22 15.41
C ARG A 47 -17.65 -14.55 14.75
N LYS A 48 -17.47 -14.65 13.42
CA LYS A 48 -17.81 -15.84 12.64
C LYS A 48 -16.86 -17.01 12.87
N TYR A 49 -15.55 -16.74 12.93
CA TYR A 49 -14.52 -17.78 12.99
C TYR A 49 -13.90 -17.98 14.38
N GLY A 50 -14.04 -17.01 15.28
CA GLY A 50 -13.48 -17.04 16.63
C GLY A 50 -12.32 -16.07 16.82
N LYS A 51 -12.23 -15.47 18.00
CA LYS A 51 -11.15 -14.54 18.37
C LYS A 51 -9.76 -15.19 18.42
N ASP A 52 -9.72 -16.49 18.65
CA ASP A 52 -8.54 -17.32 18.70
C ASP A 52 -8.04 -17.72 17.32
N ARG A 53 -8.89 -17.61 16.28
CA ARG A 53 -8.60 -18.05 14.91
C ARG A 53 -8.41 -16.92 13.91
N VAL A 54 -8.67 -15.69 14.33
CA VAL A 54 -8.55 -14.51 13.47
C VAL A 54 -7.59 -13.52 14.11
N VAL A 55 -6.43 -13.33 13.52
CA VAL A 55 -5.36 -12.49 14.07
C VAL A 55 -4.77 -11.60 13.00
N GLN A 56 -4.45 -10.37 13.35
CA GLN A 56 -3.78 -9.44 12.45
C GLN A 56 -2.29 -9.77 12.31
N ILE A 57 -1.74 -9.47 11.15
CA ILE A 57 -0.33 -9.74 10.84
C ILE A 57 0.54 -8.60 11.39
N VAL A 58 1.71 -8.96 11.95
CA VAL A 58 2.72 -7.98 12.33
C VAL A 58 3.47 -7.45 11.11
N THR A 59 3.84 -6.18 11.16
CA THR A 59 4.85 -5.59 10.27
C THR A 59 6.00 -5.03 11.09
N PHE A 60 7.21 -5.09 10.54
CA PHE A 60 8.39 -4.50 11.17
C PHE A 60 8.76 -3.22 10.43
N GLY A 61 8.70 -2.10 11.14
CA GLY A 61 9.29 -0.85 10.67
C GLY A 61 10.81 -0.96 10.78
N THR A 62 11.52 -0.67 9.69
CA THR A 62 12.98 -0.70 9.66
C THR A 62 13.57 0.70 9.79
N LEU A 63 14.84 0.76 10.20
CA LEU A 63 15.62 1.98 10.22
C LEU A 63 15.96 2.41 8.79
N ALA A 64 15.13 3.29 8.21
CA ALA A 64 15.39 3.87 6.89
C ALA A 64 16.43 5.00 6.96
N ALA A 65 17.10 5.31 5.85
CA ALA A 65 18.25 6.21 5.75
C ALA A 65 18.12 7.52 6.55
N LYS A 66 17.02 8.27 6.40
CA LYS A 66 16.82 9.51 7.17
C LYS A 66 16.57 9.28 8.67
N GLY A 67 15.88 8.19 8.97
CA GLY A 67 15.54 7.83 10.35
C GLY A 67 16.76 7.37 11.13
N VAL A 68 17.56 6.49 10.52
CA VAL A 68 18.76 5.93 11.18
C VAL A 68 19.78 7.00 11.50
N VAL A 69 20.00 7.99 10.63
CA VAL A 69 20.92 9.11 10.90
C VAL A 69 20.49 9.91 12.14
N ARG A 70 19.20 10.21 12.29
CA ARG A 70 18.70 10.92 13.48
C ARG A 70 18.79 10.06 14.75
N ASP A 71 18.48 8.77 14.64
CA ASP A 71 18.52 7.87 15.79
C ASP A 71 19.94 7.61 16.27
N VAL A 72 20.87 7.37 15.34
CA VAL A 72 22.30 7.19 15.68
C VAL A 72 22.91 8.49 16.20
N GLY A 73 22.59 9.63 15.58
CA GLY A 73 23.05 10.94 16.05
C GLY A 73 22.60 11.21 17.49
N ARG A 74 21.37 10.88 17.84
CA ARG A 74 20.86 10.98 19.21
C ARG A 74 21.60 10.04 20.16
N ALA A 75 21.93 8.82 19.74
CA ALA A 75 22.69 7.86 20.54
C ALA A 75 24.14 8.26 20.74
N LEU A 76 24.68 9.09 19.84
CA LEU A 76 26.03 9.66 19.92
C LEU A 76 26.05 11.04 20.59
N ASP A 77 24.94 11.47 21.23
CA ASP A 77 24.76 12.78 21.87
C ASP A 77 25.04 13.98 20.94
N MET A 78 24.86 13.79 19.61
CA MET A 78 25.02 14.87 18.65
C MET A 78 23.81 15.83 18.70
N PRO A 79 24.00 17.14 18.46
CA PRO A 79 22.90 18.10 18.39
C PRO A 79 21.86 17.70 17.34
N TYR A 80 20.58 17.70 17.73
CA TYR A 80 19.49 17.30 16.84
C TYR A 80 19.47 18.11 15.54
N ALA A 81 19.74 19.43 15.61
CA ALA A 81 19.77 20.31 14.45
C ALA A 81 20.84 19.87 13.42
N GLN A 82 22.00 19.40 13.87
CA GLN A 82 23.05 18.88 12.99
C GLN A 82 22.61 17.57 12.34
N CYS A 83 22.09 16.63 13.12
CA CYS A 83 21.60 15.35 12.59
C CYS A 83 20.44 15.55 11.60
N ASP A 84 19.55 16.50 11.87
CA ASP A 84 18.41 16.80 10.98
C ASP A 84 18.87 17.50 9.69
N ALA A 85 19.88 18.36 9.76
CA ALA A 85 20.49 18.97 8.57
C ALA A 85 21.09 17.89 7.65
N ILE A 86 21.87 16.95 8.22
CA ILE A 86 22.44 15.83 7.46
C ILE A 86 21.34 14.93 6.88
N ALA A 87 20.32 14.60 7.67
CA ALA A 87 19.20 13.78 7.21
C ALA A 87 18.40 14.45 6.06
N LYS A 88 18.34 15.78 6.00
CA LYS A 88 17.69 16.54 4.91
C LYS A 88 18.49 16.50 3.61
N MET A 89 19.81 16.29 3.63
CA MET A 89 20.63 16.12 2.43
C MET A 89 20.37 14.78 1.73
N ILE A 90 19.76 13.80 2.43
CA ILE A 90 19.38 12.51 1.87
C ILE A 90 18.15 12.69 0.96
N PRO A 91 18.16 12.25 -0.33
CA PRO A 91 16.99 12.30 -1.20
C PRO A 91 15.78 11.54 -0.61
N GLY A 92 14.57 11.94 -1.03
CA GLY A 92 13.32 11.37 -0.53
C GLY A 92 12.77 10.17 -1.31
N ASP A 93 13.54 9.62 -2.22
CA ASP A 93 13.09 8.56 -3.14
C ASP A 93 12.81 7.25 -2.40
N LEU A 94 11.85 6.51 -2.91
CA LEU A 94 11.48 5.21 -2.34
C LEU A 94 12.66 4.22 -2.46
N GLY A 95 12.98 3.53 -1.36
CA GLY A 95 14.11 2.60 -1.33
C GLY A 95 15.49 3.27 -1.34
N MET A 96 15.57 4.56 -0.96
CA MET A 96 16.82 5.27 -0.75
C MET A 96 17.58 4.67 0.42
N THR A 97 18.85 4.32 0.17
CA THR A 97 19.81 3.89 1.20
C THR A 97 20.92 4.92 1.36
N LEU A 98 21.66 4.85 2.46
CA LEU A 98 22.78 5.77 2.71
C LEU A 98 23.86 5.67 1.62
N ASP A 99 24.14 4.49 1.11
CA ASP A 99 25.07 4.31 -0.02
C ASP A 99 24.57 4.93 -1.32
N LYS A 100 23.28 4.80 -1.62
CA LYS A 100 22.66 5.48 -2.77
C LYS A 100 22.65 7.00 -2.56
N ALA A 101 22.36 7.45 -1.34
CA ALA A 101 22.32 8.87 -1.00
C ALA A 101 23.68 9.54 -1.17
N LEU A 102 24.78 8.92 -0.73
CA LEU A 102 26.15 9.41 -0.94
C LEU A 102 26.52 9.51 -2.42
N LYS A 103 25.95 8.67 -3.28
CA LYS A 103 26.17 8.76 -4.73
C LYS A 103 25.33 9.85 -5.38
N ALA A 104 24.10 10.03 -4.91
CA ALA A 104 23.11 10.92 -5.52
C ALA A 104 23.19 12.38 -5.04
N SER A 105 23.62 12.62 -3.78
CA SER A 105 23.68 13.94 -3.17
C SER A 105 25.13 14.43 -3.07
N PRO A 106 25.53 15.45 -3.85
CA PRO A 106 26.85 16.08 -3.72
C PRO A 106 27.08 16.66 -2.33
N ASP A 107 26.09 17.38 -1.77
CA ASP A 107 26.17 18.03 -0.47
C ASP A 107 26.44 17.03 0.66
N LEU A 108 25.74 15.86 0.62
CA LEU A 108 25.95 14.80 1.61
C LEU A 108 27.34 14.19 1.47
N ARG A 109 27.83 14.04 0.27
CA ARG A 109 29.17 13.50 0.00
C ARG A 109 30.26 14.46 0.48
N GLU A 110 30.12 15.75 0.17
CA GLU A 110 31.06 16.76 0.64
C GLU A 110 31.10 16.82 2.17
N ALA A 111 29.94 16.80 2.83
CA ALA A 111 29.87 16.75 4.28
C ALA A 111 30.53 15.48 4.86
N TYR A 112 30.32 14.32 4.22
CA TYR A 112 30.92 13.05 4.62
C TYR A 112 32.46 13.03 4.46
N GLU A 113 32.99 13.70 3.42
CA GLU A 113 34.42 13.74 3.13
C GLU A 113 35.17 14.81 3.93
N SER A 114 34.49 15.91 4.30
CA SER A 114 35.12 17.08 4.94
C SER A 114 34.99 17.12 6.46
N ASP A 115 34.05 16.37 7.06
CA ASP A 115 33.76 16.38 8.50
C ASP A 115 33.82 14.97 9.09
N ASP A 116 34.81 14.70 9.93
CA ASP A 116 35.01 13.41 10.58
C ASP A 116 33.81 13.00 11.45
N SER A 117 33.11 13.95 12.04
CA SER A 117 31.91 13.66 12.88
C SER A 117 30.74 13.21 12.01
N VAL A 118 30.52 13.82 10.84
CA VAL A 118 29.53 13.40 9.84
C VAL A 118 29.90 12.04 9.28
N LYS A 119 31.14 11.82 8.95
CA LYS A 119 31.63 10.52 8.46
C LYS A 119 31.36 9.42 9.47
N TYR A 120 31.71 9.62 10.74
CA TYR A 120 31.47 8.66 11.79
C TYR A 120 29.97 8.37 11.97
N LEU A 121 29.14 9.43 11.97
CA LEU A 121 27.68 9.30 12.04
C LEU A 121 27.13 8.45 10.91
N ILE A 122 27.51 8.71 9.66
CA ILE A 122 27.04 7.97 8.49
C ILE A 122 27.54 6.53 8.49
N ASP A 123 28.80 6.28 8.86
CA ASP A 123 29.36 4.93 8.92
C ASP A 123 28.68 4.08 9.99
N MET A 124 28.40 4.65 11.16
CA MET A 124 27.61 3.96 12.20
C MET A 124 26.15 3.74 11.73
N SER A 125 25.56 4.72 11.07
CA SER A 125 24.20 4.62 10.52
C SER A 125 24.07 3.51 9.48
N LYS A 126 25.06 3.35 8.60
CA LYS A 126 25.08 2.24 7.60
C LYS A 126 25.06 0.85 8.25
N ARG A 127 25.66 0.70 9.43
CA ARG A 127 25.67 -0.59 10.15
C ARG A 127 24.30 -0.95 10.72
N LEU A 128 23.45 0.03 10.95
CA LEU A 128 22.12 -0.14 11.55
C LEU A 128 20.99 0.03 10.54
N GLU A 129 21.28 0.60 9.36
CA GLU A 129 20.28 0.77 8.28
C GLU A 129 19.63 -0.57 7.92
N GLY A 130 18.30 -0.58 7.79
CA GLY A 130 17.54 -1.77 7.45
C GLY A 130 17.20 -2.69 8.62
N LEU A 131 17.81 -2.53 9.80
CA LEU A 131 17.46 -3.33 10.97
C LEU A 131 16.04 -2.99 11.46
N PRO A 132 15.30 -3.97 12.01
CA PRO A 132 14.01 -3.72 12.64
C PRO A 132 14.11 -2.72 13.78
N ARG A 133 13.18 -1.76 13.84
CA ARG A 133 13.13 -0.72 14.86
C ARG A 133 11.92 -0.86 15.78
N HIS A 134 10.76 -1.07 15.18
CA HIS A 134 9.50 -1.20 15.90
C HIS A 134 8.56 -2.16 15.16
N THR A 135 7.60 -2.69 15.89
CA THR A 135 6.51 -3.47 15.34
C THR A 135 5.28 -2.62 15.13
N SER A 136 4.54 -2.91 14.07
CA SER A 136 3.23 -2.32 13.75
C SER A 136 2.30 -3.43 13.31
N MET A 137 1.02 -3.12 13.20
CA MET A 137 0.05 -4.01 12.56
C MET A 137 0.05 -3.79 11.05
N HIS A 138 -0.12 -4.86 10.29
CA HIS A 138 -0.36 -4.77 8.86
C HIS A 138 -1.66 -4.00 8.59
N ALA A 139 -1.63 -3.09 7.63
CA ALA A 139 -2.76 -2.20 7.38
C ALA A 139 -4.05 -2.94 6.94
N ALA A 140 -3.91 -4.10 6.31
CA ALA A 140 -5.03 -4.85 5.73
C ALA A 140 -5.01 -6.34 6.07
N GLY A 141 -3.84 -6.94 6.29
CA GLY A 141 -3.64 -8.39 6.39
C GLY A 141 -4.18 -9.01 7.66
N VAL A 142 -5.01 -10.02 7.48
CA VAL A 142 -5.59 -10.84 8.55
C VAL A 142 -5.36 -12.30 8.22
N VAL A 143 -4.91 -13.08 9.22
CA VAL A 143 -4.85 -14.54 9.14
C VAL A 143 -6.15 -15.12 9.67
N ILE A 144 -6.71 -16.08 8.94
CA ILE A 144 -7.84 -16.89 9.38
C ILE A 144 -7.39 -18.36 9.36
N SER A 145 -7.35 -19.00 10.53
CA SER A 145 -6.86 -20.38 10.69
C SER A 145 -7.98 -21.36 11.02
N ARG A 146 -7.68 -22.64 10.80
CA ARG A 146 -8.60 -23.75 11.09
C ARG A 146 -8.69 -24.06 12.59
N ALA A 147 -7.55 -24.02 13.29
CA ALA A 147 -7.44 -24.14 14.74
C ALA A 147 -7.00 -22.80 15.34
N ALA A 148 -6.79 -22.68 16.64
CA ALA A 148 -6.31 -21.45 17.26
C ALA A 148 -4.95 -21.04 16.66
N VAL A 149 -4.73 -19.74 16.39
CA VAL A 149 -3.54 -19.25 15.69
C VAL A 149 -2.26 -19.53 16.47
N ASP A 150 -2.33 -19.55 17.80
CA ASP A 150 -1.20 -19.84 18.69
C ASP A 150 -0.74 -21.30 18.64
N GLU A 151 -1.52 -22.21 18.06
CA GLU A 151 -1.06 -23.56 17.72
C GLU A 151 -0.09 -23.57 16.51
N TYR A 152 -0.11 -22.53 15.67
CA TYR A 152 0.72 -22.43 14.47
C TYR A 152 1.89 -21.47 14.66
N VAL A 153 1.65 -20.32 15.29
CA VAL A 153 2.64 -19.24 15.40
C VAL A 153 2.52 -18.51 16.74
N PRO A 154 3.63 -18.01 17.30
CA PRO A 154 3.59 -17.22 18.51
C PRO A 154 2.86 -15.89 18.27
N LEU A 155 2.12 -15.44 19.26
CA LEU A 155 1.38 -14.19 19.25
C LEU A 155 2.03 -13.13 20.11
N SER A 156 1.79 -11.88 19.80
CA SER A 156 2.23 -10.70 20.55
C SER A 156 1.05 -9.78 20.83
N ARG A 157 1.15 -9.04 21.92
CA ARG A 157 0.18 -7.98 22.23
C ARG A 157 0.79 -6.63 21.88
N ALA A 158 0.13 -5.88 21.00
CA ALA A 158 0.50 -4.52 20.67
C ALA A 158 0.18 -3.55 21.83
N SER A 159 0.71 -2.33 21.76
CA SER A 159 0.52 -1.31 22.81
C SER A 159 -0.93 -0.89 23.04
N ASP A 160 -1.77 -1.01 22.02
CA ASP A 160 -3.22 -0.75 22.06
C ASP A 160 -4.04 -1.94 22.59
N GLY A 161 -3.36 -3.06 22.95
CA GLY A 161 -3.99 -4.28 23.46
C GLY A 161 -4.41 -5.27 22.38
N SER A 162 -4.29 -4.94 21.10
CA SER A 162 -4.58 -5.85 19.99
C SER A 162 -3.59 -7.01 19.94
N ILE A 163 -4.05 -8.14 19.40
CA ILE A 163 -3.20 -9.33 19.23
C ILE A 163 -2.73 -9.39 17.77
N THR A 164 -1.43 -9.61 17.60
CA THR A 164 -0.80 -9.79 16.29
C THR A 164 0.05 -11.06 16.27
N THR A 165 0.33 -11.58 15.08
CA THR A 165 1.36 -12.60 14.92
C THR A 165 2.74 -12.02 15.26
N GLN A 166 3.71 -12.86 15.65
CA GLN A 166 5.11 -12.45 15.77
C GLN A 166 5.90 -12.64 14.47
N PHE A 167 5.34 -13.39 13.51
CA PHE A 167 5.95 -13.64 12.21
C PHE A 167 5.35 -12.74 11.13
N THR A 168 6.20 -12.39 10.15
CA THR A 168 5.80 -11.60 8.98
C THR A 168 4.97 -12.44 8.01
N MET A 169 4.33 -11.76 7.08
CA MET A 169 3.49 -12.37 6.05
C MET A 169 4.19 -13.53 5.31
N THR A 170 5.42 -13.35 4.87
CA THR A 170 6.18 -14.39 4.13
C THR A 170 6.33 -15.67 4.94
N THR A 171 6.70 -15.54 6.21
CA THR A 171 6.85 -16.71 7.11
C THR A 171 5.50 -17.39 7.38
N LEU A 172 4.40 -16.62 7.48
CA LEU A 172 3.07 -17.19 7.66
C LEU A 172 2.62 -18.01 6.43
N GLU A 173 2.94 -17.54 5.23
CA GLU A 173 2.67 -18.26 3.98
C GLU A 173 3.49 -19.56 3.90
N GLU A 174 4.77 -19.53 4.29
CA GLU A 174 5.62 -20.73 4.37
C GLU A 174 5.07 -21.78 5.36
N LEU A 175 4.40 -21.33 6.43
CA LEU A 175 3.71 -22.20 7.39
C LEU A 175 2.34 -22.66 6.92
N GLY A 176 1.90 -22.28 5.72
CA GLY A 176 0.63 -22.68 5.12
C GLY A 176 -0.59 -21.92 5.67
N LEU A 177 -0.39 -20.76 6.34
CA LEU A 177 -1.47 -19.92 6.80
C LEU A 177 -1.93 -18.99 5.69
N LEU A 178 -3.25 -18.94 5.47
CA LEU A 178 -3.86 -18.07 4.47
C LEU A 178 -3.98 -16.65 4.99
N LYS A 179 -3.41 -15.71 4.25
CA LYS A 179 -3.62 -14.27 4.44
C LYS A 179 -4.82 -13.82 3.62
N MET A 180 -5.63 -12.96 4.20
CA MET A 180 -6.65 -12.19 3.50
C MET A 180 -6.41 -10.70 3.76
N ASP A 181 -6.35 -9.91 2.70
CA ASP A 181 -6.23 -8.46 2.81
C ASP A 181 -7.60 -7.79 2.72
N PHE A 182 -8.03 -7.21 3.83
CA PHE A 182 -9.23 -6.38 3.88
C PHE A 182 -8.82 -4.93 3.66
N LEU A 183 -8.81 -4.51 2.40
CA LEU A 183 -8.36 -3.19 2.00
C LEU A 183 -9.43 -2.13 2.26
N GLY A 184 -9.07 -1.00 2.84
CA GLY A 184 -9.95 0.15 3.01
C GLY A 184 -9.77 1.14 1.87
N LEU A 185 -10.62 1.11 0.85
CA LEU A 185 -10.51 1.96 -0.33
C LEU A 185 -11.34 3.23 -0.15
N ARG A 186 -10.68 4.38 0.01
CA ARG A 186 -11.34 5.68 0.19
C ARG A 186 -12.21 6.07 -1.01
N THR A 187 -11.81 5.69 -2.23
CA THR A 187 -12.58 5.98 -3.45
C THR A 187 -13.95 5.32 -3.41
N LEU A 188 -14.09 4.10 -2.88
CA LEU A 188 -15.40 3.47 -2.69
C LEU A 188 -16.29 4.28 -1.75
N THR A 189 -15.73 4.84 -0.69
CA THR A 189 -16.46 5.74 0.22
C THR A 189 -16.93 7.01 -0.48
N VAL A 190 -16.06 7.61 -1.32
CA VAL A 190 -16.42 8.80 -2.12
C VAL A 190 -17.57 8.49 -3.06
N ILE A 191 -17.50 7.37 -3.80
CA ILE A 191 -18.56 6.94 -4.72
C ILE A 191 -19.86 6.70 -3.95
N GLN A 192 -19.82 5.96 -2.83
CA GLN A 192 -21.00 5.70 -2.02
C GLN A 192 -21.65 7.00 -1.51
N ASN A 193 -20.84 7.95 -1.04
CA ASN A 193 -21.35 9.23 -0.55
C ASN A 193 -21.94 10.08 -1.68
N ALA A 194 -21.32 10.06 -2.88
CA ALA A 194 -21.86 10.75 -4.06
C ALA A 194 -23.22 10.16 -4.46
N VAL A 195 -23.37 8.84 -4.50
CA VAL A 195 -24.66 8.17 -4.78
C VAL A 195 -25.73 8.60 -3.79
N LYS A 196 -25.42 8.58 -2.47
CA LYS A 196 -26.35 9.04 -1.42
C LYS A 196 -26.73 10.53 -1.55
N MET A 197 -25.78 11.37 -1.95
CA MET A 197 -26.04 12.80 -2.16
C MET A 197 -26.97 13.04 -3.35
N VAL A 198 -26.77 12.31 -4.44
CA VAL A 198 -27.68 12.37 -5.63
C VAL A 198 -29.07 11.91 -5.26
N GLU A 199 -29.19 10.77 -4.56
CA GLU A 199 -30.48 10.27 -4.11
C GLU A 199 -31.22 11.30 -3.23
N LYS A 200 -30.50 11.89 -2.27
CA LYS A 200 -31.07 12.91 -1.38
C LYS A 200 -31.51 14.17 -2.11
N SER A 201 -30.78 14.60 -3.14
CA SER A 201 -31.05 15.86 -3.85
C SER A 201 -32.06 15.73 -4.99
N THR A 202 -32.14 14.57 -5.62
CA THR A 202 -32.96 14.36 -6.82
C THR A 202 -34.05 13.31 -6.64
N GLY A 203 -33.98 12.48 -5.59
CA GLY A 203 -34.83 11.29 -5.40
C GLY A 203 -34.46 10.12 -6.34
N MET A 204 -33.41 10.25 -7.15
CA MET A 204 -32.95 9.21 -8.07
C MET A 204 -31.94 8.29 -7.40
N LEU A 205 -32.19 6.99 -7.43
CA LEU A 205 -31.22 5.97 -7.04
C LEU A 205 -30.28 5.71 -8.23
N LEU A 206 -29.01 6.06 -8.07
CA LEU A 206 -27.96 5.78 -9.05
C LEU A 206 -27.51 4.33 -8.95
N ASP A 207 -27.68 3.58 -10.02
CA ASP A 207 -27.13 2.24 -10.20
C ASP A 207 -25.82 2.35 -10.99
N MET A 208 -24.70 2.10 -10.31
CA MET A 208 -23.37 2.23 -10.91
C MET A 208 -23.14 1.24 -12.07
N GLN A 209 -23.89 0.12 -12.11
CA GLN A 209 -23.79 -0.85 -13.21
C GLN A 209 -24.49 -0.38 -14.50
N LYS A 210 -25.37 0.62 -14.39
CA LYS A 210 -26.15 1.18 -15.51
C LYS A 210 -25.60 2.50 -16.05
N ILE A 211 -24.51 3.00 -15.47
CA ILE A 211 -23.84 4.21 -15.97
C ILE A 211 -23.19 3.91 -17.32
N ASP A 212 -23.32 4.85 -18.25
CA ASP A 212 -22.58 4.83 -19.52
C ASP A 212 -21.13 5.29 -19.27
N TYR A 213 -20.21 4.33 -19.23
CA TYR A 213 -18.78 4.60 -19.05
C TYR A 213 -18.10 5.12 -20.34
N ASN A 214 -18.82 5.21 -21.46
CA ASN A 214 -18.34 5.81 -22.70
C ASN A 214 -18.83 7.25 -22.91
N ASP A 215 -19.24 7.94 -21.83
CA ASP A 215 -19.57 9.36 -21.92
C ASP A 215 -18.39 10.17 -22.46
N LYS A 216 -18.59 10.73 -23.67
CA LYS A 216 -17.55 11.45 -24.40
C LYS A 216 -16.99 12.65 -23.61
N LYS A 217 -17.83 13.36 -22.85
CA LYS A 217 -17.35 14.52 -22.07
C LYS A 217 -16.39 14.09 -20.96
N VAL A 218 -16.66 12.94 -20.34
CA VAL A 218 -15.78 12.37 -19.31
C VAL A 218 -14.48 11.93 -19.94
N LEU A 219 -14.52 11.17 -21.03
CA LEU A 219 -13.33 10.68 -21.75
C LEU A 219 -12.47 11.83 -22.26
N ASP A 220 -13.08 12.86 -22.87
CA ASP A 220 -12.38 14.08 -23.30
C ASP A 220 -11.71 14.78 -22.11
N SER A 221 -12.37 14.85 -20.94
CA SER A 221 -11.80 15.45 -19.73
C SER A 221 -10.56 14.70 -19.24
N LEU A 222 -10.57 13.36 -19.25
CA LEU A 222 -9.41 12.54 -18.91
C LEU A 222 -8.23 12.81 -19.88
N GLY A 223 -8.52 12.97 -21.17
CA GLY A 223 -7.55 13.33 -22.20
C GLY A 223 -6.91 14.72 -22.03
N THR A 224 -7.45 15.58 -21.16
CA THR A 224 -6.79 16.88 -20.81
C THR A 224 -5.64 16.69 -19.82
N GLY A 225 -5.57 15.56 -19.13
CA GLY A 225 -4.65 15.29 -18.02
C GLY A 225 -4.94 16.10 -16.75
N ARG A 226 -6.09 16.75 -16.65
CA ARG A 226 -6.56 17.42 -15.42
C ARG A 226 -7.32 16.39 -14.57
N THR A 227 -6.59 15.42 -14.06
CA THR A 227 -7.12 14.24 -13.38
C THR A 227 -6.80 14.24 -11.87
N ASP A 228 -6.71 15.42 -11.27
CA ASP A 228 -6.59 15.55 -9.82
C ASP A 228 -7.87 15.02 -9.15
N GLY A 229 -7.73 14.16 -8.14
CA GLY A 229 -8.84 13.50 -7.47
C GLY A 229 -9.46 12.31 -8.23
N VAL A 230 -8.94 11.98 -9.41
CA VAL A 230 -9.37 10.78 -10.14
C VAL A 230 -8.45 9.61 -9.78
N PHE A 231 -8.98 8.60 -9.12
CA PHE A 231 -8.21 7.47 -8.62
C PHE A 231 -7.32 6.85 -9.70
N GLN A 232 -6.08 6.56 -9.34
CA GLN A 232 -5.00 6.04 -10.22
C GLN A 232 -4.52 6.97 -11.35
N LEU A 233 -5.21 8.08 -11.64
CA LEU A 233 -4.84 8.99 -12.73
C LEU A 233 -4.16 10.28 -12.25
N GLU A 234 -3.81 10.39 -10.96
CA GLU A 234 -3.33 11.64 -10.33
C GLU A 234 -1.83 11.89 -10.46
N SER A 235 -1.00 10.84 -10.70
CA SER A 235 0.45 11.00 -10.78
C SER A 235 0.85 11.84 -12.00
N ALA A 236 1.95 12.59 -11.90
CA ALA A 236 2.43 13.43 -12.99
C ALA A 236 2.65 12.64 -14.29
N GLY A 237 3.21 11.41 -14.17
CA GLY A 237 3.41 10.52 -15.31
C GLY A 237 2.09 10.06 -15.93
N MET A 238 1.11 9.65 -15.11
CA MET A 238 -0.20 9.23 -15.61
C MET A 238 -0.96 10.40 -16.26
N LYS A 239 -0.87 11.62 -15.72
CA LYS A 239 -1.43 12.82 -16.34
C LYS A 239 -0.85 13.09 -17.73
N SER A 240 0.47 12.99 -17.87
CA SER A 240 1.15 13.09 -19.18
C SER A 240 0.70 12.00 -20.13
N PHE A 241 0.66 10.77 -19.64
CA PHE A 241 0.23 9.63 -20.45
C PHE A 241 -1.22 9.77 -20.94
N MET A 242 -2.16 10.20 -20.09
CA MET A 242 -3.57 10.44 -20.48
C MET A 242 -3.70 11.54 -21.53
N LYS A 243 -2.85 12.57 -21.51
CA LYS A 243 -2.82 13.61 -22.57
C LYS A 243 -2.40 13.07 -23.94
N GLU A 244 -1.52 12.08 -23.96
CA GLU A 244 -1.05 11.43 -25.19
C GLU A 244 -2.07 10.39 -25.67
N LEU A 245 -2.59 9.57 -24.75
CA LEU A 245 -3.56 8.52 -25.04
C LEU A 245 -4.86 9.08 -25.58
N LYS A 246 -5.40 10.17 -25.01
CA LYS A 246 -6.69 10.77 -25.37
C LYS A 246 -7.80 9.71 -25.48
N PRO A 247 -8.18 9.05 -24.39
CA PRO A 247 -9.06 7.90 -24.43
C PRO A 247 -10.39 8.25 -25.10
N GLN A 248 -10.87 7.36 -25.95
CA GLN A 248 -12.14 7.49 -26.68
C GLN A 248 -13.20 6.50 -26.19
N SER A 249 -12.79 5.53 -25.38
CA SER A 249 -13.62 4.47 -24.82
C SER A 249 -13.16 4.06 -23.42
N LEU A 250 -14.01 3.31 -22.70
CA LEU A 250 -13.63 2.68 -21.44
C LEU A 250 -12.45 1.71 -21.65
N GLU A 251 -12.44 1.01 -22.78
CA GLU A 251 -11.38 0.06 -23.15
C GLU A 251 -10.02 0.75 -23.25
N ASP A 252 -9.96 1.97 -23.78
CA ASP A 252 -8.72 2.76 -23.81
C ASP A 252 -8.24 3.10 -22.40
N VAL A 253 -9.16 3.43 -21.48
CA VAL A 253 -8.81 3.70 -20.09
C VAL A 253 -8.29 2.42 -19.42
N ILE A 254 -8.95 1.28 -19.62
CA ILE A 254 -8.53 -0.03 -19.10
C ILE A 254 -7.13 -0.37 -19.62
N ALA A 255 -6.90 -0.22 -20.93
CA ALA A 255 -5.60 -0.44 -21.55
C ALA A 255 -4.55 0.51 -20.95
N GLY A 256 -4.88 1.78 -20.79
CA GLY A 256 -4.00 2.80 -20.25
C GLY A 256 -3.51 2.46 -18.85
N ILE A 257 -4.39 2.16 -17.91
CA ILE A 257 -4.02 1.80 -16.53
C ILE A 257 -3.33 0.44 -16.42
N SER A 258 -3.51 -0.44 -17.41
CA SER A 258 -2.87 -1.75 -17.45
C SER A 258 -1.46 -1.69 -18.00
N LEU A 259 -1.21 -0.84 -19.00
CA LEU A 259 0.07 -0.72 -19.69
C LEU A 259 1.01 0.28 -19.01
N TYR A 260 0.46 1.40 -18.52
CA TYR A 260 1.25 2.39 -17.79
C TYR A 260 1.34 1.98 -16.32
N ARG A 261 2.48 1.41 -15.94
CA ARG A 261 2.84 1.16 -14.54
C ARG A 261 4.09 1.94 -14.21
N PRO A 262 4.23 2.44 -12.96
CA PRO A 262 5.53 2.94 -12.53
C PRO A 262 6.56 1.86 -12.80
N GLY A 263 7.58 2.20 -13.56
CA GLY A 263 8.70 1.28 -13.81
C GLY A 263 9.43 0.89 -12.53
N PRO A 264 10.22 -0.18 -12.56
CA PRO A 264 11.07 -0.57 -11.44
C PRO A 264 12.12 0.49 -11.14
#